data_34d3670bcfd27c992810aae4132d6780
#
_entry.id   34d3670bcfd27c992810aae4132d6780
#
_cell.length_a   1.000
_cell.length_b   1.000
_cell.length_c   1.000
_cell.angle_alpha   90.00
_cell.angle_beta   90.00
_cell.angle_gamma   90.00
#
_symmetry.space_group_name_H-M   'P 1'
#
loop_
_entity.id
_entity.type
_entity.pdbx_description
1 polymer ?
#
loop_
_entity_poly.entity_id
_entity_poly.type
_entity_poly.pdbx_seq_one_letter_code
_entity_poly.pdbx_strand_id
1 'polypeptide(L)'
;MHFKSIIFYSLLATPMLASANSITESQERMVIEQQAIAYTVSGDWAKLDAMIQEYNTGFPTTSGGTHKLVLAWGGIYGLYAGDVSGKSIDDVATQWLKARPNSTGARMLQAMVFDVKAVGLRGEGAASSVDPDVWPKYKKLMVEEKEFLLKNKDIADKDATWYQEMEMVARNLDDKELLYSTLQEGSKKFPTYQNIYLQAMEGRLPKWGGSAEEVEKIARMAAENNKNQSGLSYYSYIWFNAISFQPEFMTLLNKHEVISWDNMRQGWEDRYQQYPSTRTLNNILATACIARDKDVFLKADKMIQGQTEPDVWPQGVEYRTCQASFR
;
A
#
# COMPACT_ATOMS: atom_id res chain seq x y z
N MET A 1 -34.79 -63.79 38.49
CA MET A 1 -34.91 -62.42 38.07
C MET A 1 -33.53 -61.96 37.62
N HIS A 2 -33.28 -61.97 36.32
CA HIS A 2 -31.95 -61.56 35.76
C HIS A 2 -32.11 -60.21 35.13
N PHE A 3 -31.43 -59.24 35.73
CA PHE A 3 -31.27 -57.87 35.10
C PHE A 3 -30.12 -57.91 34.06
N LYS A 4 -30.52 -57.70 32.78
CA LYS A 4 -29.55 -57.48 31.71
C LYS A 4 -29.19 -55.97 31.68
N SER A 5 -27.93 -55.65 31.95
CA SER A 5 -27.40 -54.32 31.75
C SER A 5 -27.19 -54.06 30.26
N ILE A 6 -27.84 -53.02 29.73
CA ILE A 6 -27.63 -52.53 28.38
C ILE A 6 -26.54 -51.42 28.46
N ILE A 7 -25.39 -51.69 27.84
CA ILE A 7 -24.30 -50.71 27.69
C ILE A 7 -24.60 -49.88 26.44
N PHE A 8 -24.90 -48.59 26.65
CA PHE A 8 -24.96 -47.61 25.56
C PHE A 8 -23.55 -47.17 25.17
N TYR A 9 -23.11 -47.53 23.97
CA TYR A 9 -21.94 -46.90 23.34
C TYR A 9 -22.36 -45.56 22.77
N SER A 10 -21.97 -44.46 23.41
CA SER A 10 -22.06 -43.12 22.81
C SER A 10 -20.94 -42.97 21.80
N LEU A 11 -21.26 -42.97 20.51
CA LEU A 11 -20.37 -42.52 19.46
C LEU A 11 -20.17 -41.00 19.63
N LEU A 12 -19.05 -40.63 20.17
CA LEU A 12 -18.51 -39.26 20.10
C LEU A 12 -18.12 -38.98 18.64
N ALA A 13 -19.04 -38.34 17.90
CA ALA A 13 -18.69 -37.73 16.61
C ALA A 13 -17.80 -36.53 16.87
N THR A 14 -16.49 -36.70 16.70
CA THR A 14 -15.57 -35.60 16.57
C THR A 14 -15.94 -34.79 15.32
N PRO A 15 -16.23 -33.49 15.41
CA PRO A 15 -16.38 -32.68 14.22
C PRO A 15 -15.03 -32.63 13.53
N MET A 16 -14.93 -33.25 12.34
CA MET A 16 -13.89 -32.91 11.38
C MET A 16 -14.08 -31.42 11.05
N LEU A 17 -13.28 -30.57 11.65
CA LEU A 17 -13.05 -29.22 11.16
C LEU A 17 -12.49 -29.36 9.75
N ALA A 18 -13.38 -29.24 8.76
CA ALA A 18 -12.98 -29.02 7.39
C ALA A 18 -12.12 -27.74 7.41
N SER A 19 -10.82 -27.91 7.25
CA SER A 19 -9.90 -26.83 6.93
C SER A 19 -10.39 -26.26 5.61
N ALA A 20 -11.22 -25.22 5.66
CA ALA A 20 -11.47 -24.38 4.52
C ALA A 20 -10.08 -23.85 4.12
N ASN A 21 -9.61 -24.19 2.92
CA ASN A 21 -8.37 -23.64 2.36
C ASN A 21 -8.51 -22.14 2.38
N SER A 22 -7.95 -21.48 3.41
CA SER A 22 -7.88 -20.03 3.45
C SER A 22 -7.01 -19.60 2.27
N ILE A 23 -7.54 -18.76 1.41
CA ILE A 23 -6.76 -18.18 0.30
C ILE A 23 -5.56 -17.44 0.89
N THR A 24 -4.42 -17.49 0.21
CA THR A 24 -3.23 -16.76 0.61
C THR A 24 -3.45 -15.25 0.45
N GLU A 25 -2.68 -14.43 1.18
CA GLU A 25 -2.76 -12.96 1.02
C GLU A 25 -2.53 -12.52 -0.42
N SER A 26 -1.61 -13.17 -1.12
CA SER A 26 -1.37 -12.92 -2.56
C SER A 26 -2.61 -13.22 -3.42
N GLN A 27 -3.31 -14.32 -3.13
CA GLN A 27 -4.57 -14.64 -3.83
C GLN A 27 -5.69 -13.65 -3.47
N GLU A 28 -5.77 -13.23 -2.20
CA GLU A 28 -6.74 -12.22 -1.76
C GLU A 28 -6.54 -10.89 -2.51
N ARG A 29 -5.30 -10.42 -2.65
CA ARG A 29 -4.94 -9.22 -3.43
C ARG A 29 -5.38 -9.35 -4.89
N MET A 30 -5.01 -10.45 -5.53
CA MET A 30 -5.35 -10.72 -6.93
C MET A 30 -6.86 -10.74 -7.17
N VAL A 31 -7.65 -11.33 -6.26
CA VAL A 31 -9.12 -11.35 -6.38
C VAL A 31 -9.70 -9.94 -6.35
N ILE A 32 -9.19 -9.06 -5.47
CA ILE A 32 -9.67 -7.68 -5.36
C ILE A 32 -9.33 -6.89 -6.64
N GLU A 33 -8.10 -6.99 -7.11
CA GLU A 33 -7.65 -6.33 -8.34
C GLU A 33 -8.46 -6.80 -9.55
N GLN A 34 -8.61 -8.12 -9.74
CA GLN A 34 -9.40 -8.70 -10.83
C GLN A 34 -10.88 -8.30 -10.78
N GLN A 35 -11.45 -8.17 -9.58
CA GLN A 35 -12.84 -7.74 -9.43
C GLN A 35 -13.02 -6.28 -9.88
N ALA A 36 -12.10 -5.37 -9.50
CA ALA A 36 -12.11 -3.98 -9.94
C ALA A 36 -11.94 -3.88 -11.46
N ILE A 37 -11.00 -4.66 -12.03
CA ILE A 37 -10.81 -4.80 -13.48
C ILE A 37 -12.10 -5.24 -14.18
N ALA A 38 -12.74 -6.30 -13.68
CA ALA A 38 -13.95 -6.85 -14.28
C ALA A 38 -15.10 -5.83 -14.32
N TYR A 39 -15.32 -5.08 -13.24
CA TYR A 39 -16.34 -4.03 -13.20
C TYR A 39 -16.01 -2.88 -14.15
N THR A 40 -14.73 -2.50 -14.24
CA THR A 40 -14.26 -1.44 -15.14
C THR A 40 -14.45 -1.81 -16.60
N VAL A 41 -14.03 -3.01 -17.01
CA VAL A 41 -14.11 -3.50 -18.39
C VAL A 41 -15.56 -3.70 -18.84
N SER A 42 -16.40 -4.22 -17.94
CA SER A 42 -17.84 -4.43 -18.24
C SER A 42 -18.66 -3.13 -18.23
N GLY A 43 -18.12 -2.03 -17.67
CA GLY A 43 -18.87 -0.79 -17.46
C GLY A 43 -19.94 -0.89 -16.36
N ASP A 44 -19.77 -1.82 -15.40
CA ASP A 44 -20.68 -1.96 -14.26
C ASP A 44 -20.33 -0.89 -13.19
N TRP A 45 -20.58 0.36 -13.56
CA TRP A 45 -20.24 1.53 -12.74
C TRP A 45 -20.91 1.54 -11.39
N ALA A 46 -22.08 0.91 -11.26
CA ALA A 46 -22.77 0.83 -9.98
C ALA A 46 -22.02 -0.07 -8.98
N LYS A 47 -21.53 -1.23 -9.45
CA LYS A 47 -20.74 -2.12 -8.61
C LYS A 47 -19.36 -1.56 -8.33
N LEU A 48 -18.75 -0.88 -9.30
CA LEU A 48 -17.45 -0.24 -9.10
C LEU A 48 -17.54 0.87 -8.04
N ASP A 49 -18.56 1.74 -8.10
CA ASP A 49 -18.83 2.76 -7.08
C ASP A 49 -19.04 2.13 -5.70
N ALA A 50 -19.87 1.08 -5.63
CA ALA A 50 -20.14 0.40 -4.36
C ALA A 50 -18.86 -0.20 -3.76
N MET A 51 -18.01 -0.82 -4.58
CA MET A 51 -16.72 -1.38 -4.16
C MET A 51 -15.77 -0.30 -3.63
N ILE A 52 -15.59 0.80 -4.37
CA ILE A 52 -14.73 1.91 -3.93
C ILE A 52 -15.27 2.53 -2.64
N GLN A 53 -16.58 2.76 -2.55
CA GLN A 53 -17.20 3.31 -1.35
C GLN A 53 -17.06 2.38 -0.13
N GLU A 54 -17.28 1.08 -0.32
CA GLU A 54 -17.06 0.08 0.73
C GLU A 54 -15.61 0.12 1.24
N TYR A 55 -14.65 0.15 0.32
CA TYR A 55 -13.22 0.12 0.68
C TYR A 55 -12.70 1.45 1.23
N ASN A 56 -13.36 2.55 0.92
CA ASN A 56 -13.10 3.86 1.53
C ASN A 56 -13.77 4.00 2.92
N THR A 57 -14.69 3.09 3.27
CA THR A 57 -15.36 3.10 4.57
C THR A 57 -14.62 2.20 5.55
N GLY A 58 -13.95 2.80 6.55
CA GLY A 58 -13.19 2.06 7.56
C GLY A 58 -11.92 1.37 7.06
N PHE A 59 -11.58 1.52 5.78
CA PHE A 59 -10.35 1.03 5.14
C PHE A 59 -10.06 -0.44 5.42
N PRO A 60 -10.95 -1.38 5.02
CA PRO A 60 -10.71 -2.79 5.20
C PRO A 60 -9.39 -3.22 4.53
N THR A 61 -8.71 -4.16 5.20
CA THR A 61 -7.41 -4.68 4.75
C THR A 61 -7.50 -6.12 4.32
N THR A 62 -6.49 -6.58 3.58
CA THR A 62 -6.20 -7.99 3.39
C THR A 62 -5.69 -8.61 4.69
N SER A 63 -5.53 -9.93 4.70
CA SER A 63 -4.92 -10.67 5.81
C SER A 63 -3.48 -10.21 6.14
N GLY A 64 -2.76 -9.63 5.19
CA GLY A 64 -1.42 -9.04 5.37
C GLY A 64 -1.41 -7.55 5.67
N GLY A 65 -2.57 -6.93 5.85
CA GLY A 65 -2.68 -5.52 6.23
C GLY A 65 -2.55 -4.53 5.07
N THR A 66 -2.75 -4.96 3.82
CA THR A 66 -2.84 -4.05 2.67
C THR A 66 -4.27 -3.53 2.53
N HIS A 67 -4.46 -2.23 2.41
CA HIS A 67 -5.79 -1.65 2.21
C HIS A 67 -6.40 -2.11 0.88
N LYS A 68 -7.65 -2.60 0.91
CA LYS A 68 -8.37 -3.07 -0.27
C LYS A 68 -8.62 -1.96 -1.28
N LEU A 69 -8.78 -0.72 -0.82
CA LEU A 69 -8.93 0.45 -1.69
C LEU A 69 -7.74 0.63 -2.64
N VAL A 70 -6.52 0.46 -2.13
CA VAL A 70 -5.29 0.56 -2.95
C VAL A 70 -5.23 -0.52 -4.02
N LEU A 71 -5.65 -1.74 -3.68
CA LEU A 71 -5.69 -2.86 -4.63
C LEU A 71 -6.73 -2.65 -5.72
N ALA A 72 -7.91 -2.13 -5.36
CA ALA A 72 -8.94 -1.79 -6.33
C ALA A 72 -8.43 -0.73 -7.33
N TRP A 73 -7.82 0.35 -6.85
CA TRP A 73 -7.22 1.37 -7.71
C TRP A 73 -6.03 0.84 -8.50
N GLY A 74 -5.18 -0.03 -7.90
CA GLY A 74 -4.08 -0.70 -8.58
C GLY A 74 -4.55 -1.53 -9.77
N GLY A 75 -5.65 -2.29 -9.62
CA GLY A 75 -6.27 -3.04 -10.71
C GLY A 75 -6.79 -2.14 -11.82
N ILE A 76 -7.49 -1.05 -11.48
CA ILE A 76 -8.00 -0.07 -12.47
C ILE A 76 -6.84 0.60 -13.21
N TYR A 77 -5.84 1.10 -12.48
CA TYR A 77 -4.68 1.77 -13.07
C TYR A 77 -3.85 0.84 -13.96
N GLY A 78 -3.63 -0.39 -13.51
CA GLY A 78 -2.85 -1.41 -14.25
C GLY A 78 -3.45 -1.77 -15.61
N LEU A 79 -4.79 -1.62 -15.80
CA LEU A 79 -5.43 -1.82 -17.10
C LEU A 79 -4.89 -0.87 -18.18
N TYR A 80 -4.48 0.34 -17.80
CA TYR A 80 -4.10 1.40 -18.73
C TYR A 80 -2.59 1.53 -18.88
N ALA A 81 -1.84 1.20 -17.84
CA ALA A 81 -0.39 1.10 -17.92
C ALA A 81 0.07 -0.02 -18.87
N GLY A 82 -0.74 -1.08 -19.04
CA GLY A 82 -0.46 -2.22 -19.90
C GLY A 82 -1.22 -2.27 -21.24
N ASP A 83 -2.02 -1.25 -21.58
CA ASP A 83 -2.90 -1.22 -22.79
C ASP A 83 -3.77 -2.48 -22.97
N VAL A 84 -4.18 -3.09 -21.85
CA VAL A 84 -4.86 -4.41 -21.85
C VAL A 84 -6.36 -4.28 -22.17
N SER A 85 -6.93 -3.09 -21.99
CA SER A 85 -8.40 -2.89 -22.09
C SER A 85 -8.92 -2.63 -23.51
N GLY A 86 -8.05 -2.26 -24.45
CA GLY A 86 -8.46 -1.79 -25.80
C GLY A 86 -9.32 -0.51 -25.78
N LYS A 87 -9.48 0.13 -24.60
CA LYS A 87 -10.16 1.42 -24.42
C LYS A 87 -9.18 2.40 -23.79
N SER A 88 -9.25 3.67 -24.17
CA SER A 88 -8.46 4.68 -23.48
C SER A 88 -8.98 4.94 -22.07
N ILE A 89 -8.09 5.28 -21.13
CA ILE A 89 -8.49 5.69 -19.76
C ILE A 89 -9.45 6.89 -19.81
N ASP A 90 -9.28 7.82 -20.76
CA ASP A 90 -10.18 8.96 -20.99
C ASP A 90 -11.60 8.52 -21.26
N ASP A 91 -11.78 7.54 -22.17
CA ASP A 91 -13.10 7.05 -22.55
C ASP A 91 -13.80 6.42 -21.33
N VAL A 92 -13.08 5.63 -20.56
CA VAL A 92 -13.61 4.96 -19.38
C VAL A 92 -13.97 5.96 -18.29
N ALA A 93 -13.08 6.90 -17.98
CA ALA A 93 -13.33 7.95 -17.00
C ALA A 93 -14.54 8.81 -17.38
N THR A 94 -14.64 9.16 -18.68
CA THR A 94 -15.77 9.91 -19.22
C THR A 94 -17.08 9.13 -19.15
N GLN A 95 -17.07 7.85 -19.51
CA GLN A 95 -18.26 6.98 -19.45
C GLN A 95 -18.73 6.79 -18.01
N TRP A 96 -17.80 6.56 -17.08
CA TRP A 96 -18.15 6.40 -15.67
C TRP A 96 -18.72 7.68 -15.09
N LEU A 97 -18.06 8.83 -15.30
CA LEU A 97 -18.55 10.11 -14.81
C LEU A 97 -19.92 10.50 -15.40
N LYS A 98 -20.15 10.20 -16.70
CA LYS A 98 -21.46 10.42 -17.36
C LYS A 98 -22.54 9.54 -16.75
N ALA A 99 -22.26 8.28 -16.48
CA ALA A 99 -23.20 7.33 -15.88
C ALA A 99 -23.47 7.63 -14.39
N ARG A 100 -22.46 8.16 -13.69
CA ARG A 100 -22.47 8.37 -12.24
C ARG A 100 -21.92 9.76 -11.87
N PRO A 101 -22.66 10.85 -12.13
CA PRO A 101 -22.14 12.24 -12.01
C PRO A 101 -21.68 12.63 -10.59
N ASN A 102 -22.21 11.95 -9.55
CA ASN A 102 -21.88 12.19 -8.14
C ASN A 102 -20.86 11.20 -7.58
N SER A 103 -20.31 10.31 -8.41
CA SER A 103 -19.30 9.34 -8.00
C SER A 103 -17.98 10.03 -7.64
N THR A 104 -17.47 9.77 -6.44
CA THR A 104 -16.10 10.16 -6.04
C THR A 104 -15.07 9.40 -6.86
N GLY A 105 -15.26 8.08 -7.04
CA GLY A 105 -14.38 7.24 -7.84
C GLY A 105 -14.26 7.68 -9.30
N ALA A 106 -15.39 8.02 -9.95
CA ALA A 106 -15.36 8.53 -11.32
C ALA A 106 -14.56 9.83 -11.45
N ARG A 107 -14.64 10.72 -10.44
CA ARG A 107 -13.84 11.95 -10.40
C ARG A 107 -12.36 11.66 -10.16
N MET A 108 -12.06 10.71 -9.29
CA MET A 108 -10.66 10.30 -9.06
C MET A 108 -10.06 9.70 -10.33
N LEU A 109 -10.78 8.82 -11.04
CA LEU A 109 -10.28 8.30 -12.31
C LEU A 109 -10.07 9.41 -13.36
N GLN A 110 -10.95 10.42 -13.40
CA GLN A 110 -10.78 11.56 -14.29
C GLN A 110 -9.52 12.40 -13.93
N ALA A 111 -9.16 12.52 -12.66
CA ALA A 111 -7.89 13.14 -12.26
C ALA A 111 -6.70 12.29 -12.70
N MET A 112 -6.72 10.99 -12.44
CA MET A 112 -5.64 10.05 -12.81
C MET A 112 -5.38 9.98 -14.33
N VAL A 113 -6.33 10.41 -15.17
CA VAL A 113 -6.11 10.55 -16.63
C VAL A 113 -4.94 11.48 -16.94
N PHE A 114 -4.77 12.55 -16.19
CA PHE A 114 -3.66 13.48 -16.40
C PHE A 114 -2.32 12.83 -16.05
N ASP A 115 -2.25 12.09 -14.94
CA ASP A 115 -1.05 11.34 -14.54
C ASP A 115 -0.69 10.28 -15.59
N VAL A 116 -1.64 9.45 -16.04
CA VAL A 116 -1.40 8.43 -17.07
C VAL A 116 -0.87 9.07 -18.36
N LYS A 117 -1.42 10.21 -18.78
CA LYS A 117 -0.90 10.95 -19.93
C LYS A 117 0.50 11.49 -19.70
N ALA A 118 0.76 12.02 -18.51
CA ALA A 118 2.07 12.55 -18.15
C ALA A 118 3.14 11.44 -18.12
N VAL A 119 2.82 10.31 -17.51
CA VAL A 119 3.70 9.12 -17.51
C VAL A 119 3.93 8.60 -18.92
N GLY A 120 2.89 8.54 -19.74
CA GLY A 120 3.00 8.15 -21.15
C GLY A 120 3.94 9.06 -21.97
N LEU A 121 3.93 10.38 -21.70
CA LEU A 121 4.88 11.31 -22.32
C LEU A 121 6.31 11.13 -21.83
N ARG A 122 6.48 10.91 -20.51
CA ARG A 122 7.78 10.79 -19.87
C ARG A 122 8.46 9.45 -20.17
N GLY A 123 7.67 8.39 -20.31
CA GLY A 123 8.17 7.01 -20.36
C GLY A 123 8.71 6.51 -19.02
N GLU A 124 9.15 5.25 -19.00
CA GLU A 124 9.61 4.54 -17.78
C GLU A 124 11.11 4.76 -17.46
N GLY A 125 11.86 5.39 -18.36
CA GLY A 125 13.31 5.60 -18.22
C GLY A 125 13.69 6.51 -17.05
N ALA A 126 14.99 6.51 -16.71
CA ALA A 126 15.53 7.45 -15.72
C ALA A 126 15.28 8.90 -16.16
N ALA A 127 15.09 9.82 -15.21
CA ALA A 127 14.82 11.23 -15.51
C ALA A 127 15.90 11.86 -16.42
N SER A 128 17.15 11.41 -16.30
CA SER A 128 18.28 11.87 -17.13
C SER A 128 18.21 11.40 -18.59
N SER A 129 17.40 10.40 -18.90
CA SER A 129 17.20 9.88 -20.27
C SER A 129 15.97 10.44 -20.97
N VAL A 130 15.19 11.27 -20.27
CA VAL A 130 13.97 11.89 -20.82
C VAL A 130 14.36 13.12 -21.64
N ASP A 131 13.77 13.25 -22.85
CA ASP A 131 13.95 14.43 -23.67
C ASP A 131 13.55 15.69 -22.90
N PRO A 132 14.43 16.72 -22.82
CA PRO A 132 14.12 17.95 -22.12
C PRO A 132 12.81 18.63 -22.55
N ASP A 133 12.39 18.50 -23.81
CA ASP A 133 11.16 19.06 -24.34
C ASP A 133 9.86 18.38 -23.81
N VAL A 134 10.01 17.23 -23.14
CA VAL A 134 8.90 16.53 -22.49
C VAL A 134 8.51 17.19 -21.17
N TRP A 135 9.48 17.72 -20.41
CA TRP A 135 9.25 18.22 -19.06
C TRP A 135 8.22 19.36 -18.96
N PRO A 136 8.21 20.37 -19.88
CA PRO A 136 7.16 21.39 -19.86
C PRO A 136 5.77 20.81 -20.06
N LYS A 137 5.63 19.81 -20.94
CA LYS A 137 4.34 19.15 -21.21
C LYS A 137 3.90 18.28 -20.01
N TYR A 138 4.85 17.56 -19.41
CA TYR A 138 4.61 16.79 -18.19
C TYR A 138 4.11 17.69 -17.06
N LYS A 139 4.84 18.79 -16.77
CA LYS A 139 4.46 19.74 -15.72
C LYS A 139 3.09 20.39 -15.99
N LYS A 140 2.76 20.67 -17.26
CA LYS A 140 1.45 21.21 -17.62
C LYS A 140 0.33 20.25 -17.21
N LEU A 141 0.48 18.94 -17.49
CA LEU A 141 -0.50 17.93 -17.11
C LEU A 141 -0.63 17.84 -15.57
N MET A 142 0.47 17.90 -14.83
CA MET A 142 0.41 17.92 -13.36
C MET A 142 -0.30 19.17 -12.80
N VAL A 143 -0.15 20.32 -13.44
CA VAL A 143 -0.91 21.55 -13.08
C VAL A 143 -2.38 21.38 -13.39
N GLU A 144 -2.74 20.84 -14.55
CA GLU A 144 -4.14 20.56 -14.93
C GLU A 144 -4.79 19.57 -13.96
N GLU A 145 -4.07 18.54 -13.53
CA GLU A 145 -4.53 17.60 -12.50
C GLU A 145 -4.76 18.28 -11.16
N LYS A 146 -3.80 19.12 -10.69
CA LYS A 146 -3.94 19.92 -9.47
C LYS A 146 -5.22 20.78 -9.51
N GLU A 147 -5.42 21.50 -10.61
CA GLU A 147 -6.60 22.36 -10.79
C GLU A 147 -7.89 21.53 -10.78
N PHE A 148 -7.90 20.39 -11.46
CA PHE A 148 -9.05 19.48 -11.48
C PHE A 148 -9.38 18.94 -10.09
N LEU A 149 -8.38 18.46 -9.34
CA LEU A 149 -8.54 17.96 -7.98
C LEU A 149 -9.07 19.05 -7.04
N LEU A 150 -8.53 20.26 -7.10
CA LEU A 150 -8.98 21.39 -6.29
C LEU A 150 -10.42 21.83 -6.63
N LYS A 151 -10.75 21.88 -7.91
CA LYS A 151 -12.10 22.25 -8.39
C LYS A 151 -13.18 21.26 -7.95
N ASN A 152 -12.82 20.00 -7.77
CA ASN A 152 -13.76 18.94 -7.39
C ASN A 152 -13.60 18.50 -5.92
N LYS A 153 -12.85 19.24 -5.11
CA LYS A 153 -12.50 18.86 -3.74
C LYS A 153 -13.72 18.56 -2.87
N ASP A 154 -14.75 19.36 -2.95
CA ASP A 154 -16.00 19.24 -2.17
C ASP A 154 -16.71 17.88 -2.32
N ILE A 155 -16.51 17.21 -3.47
CA ILE A 155 -17.04 15.87 -3.74
C ILE A 155 -15.95 14.83 -3.56
N ALA A 156 -14.77 15.04 -4.16
CA ALA A 156 -13.74 14.03 -4.32
C ALA A 156 -12.93 13.78 -3.03
N ASP A 157 -12.78 14.76 -2.14
CA ASP A 157 -12.02 14.61 -0.89
C ASP A 157 -12.71 13.72 0.17
N LYS A 158 -13.90 13.22 -0.13
CA LYS A 158 -14.56 12.15 0.63
C LYS A 158 -13.91 10.80 0.40
N ASP A 159 -13.11 10.67 -0.66
CA ASP A 159 -12.25 9.53 -0.93
C ASP A 159 -10.82 9.84 -0.48
N ALA A 160 -10.24 8.95 0.32
CA ALA A 160 -8.87 9.12 0.82
C ALA A 160 -7.82 9.16 -0.30
N THR A 161 -8.14 8.57 -1.46
CA THR A 161 -7.30 8.58 -2.66
C THR A 161 -7.06 10.01 -3.18
N TRP A 162 -7.99 10.95 -2.93
CA TRP A 162 -7.81 12.35 -3.32
C TRP A 162 -6.55 12.96 -2.68
N TYR A 163 -6.29 12.66 -1.42
CA TYR A 163 -5.11 13.15 -0.70
C TYR A 163 -3.84 12.51 -1.25
N GLN A 164 -3.87 11.21 -1.51
CA GLN A 164 -2.76 10.50 -2.13
C GLN A 164 -2.39 11.08 -3.50
N GLU A 165 -3.38 11.33 -4.37
CA GLU A 165 -3.16 11.91 -5.70
C GLU A 165 -2.64 13.35 -5.60
N MET A 166 -3.19 14.16 -4.71
CA MET A 166 -2.71 15.54 -4.51
C MET A 166 -1.26 15.59 -4.00
N GLU A 167 -0.85 14.64 -3.12
CA GLU A 167 0.54 14.51 -2.67
C GLU A 167 1.47 14.08 -3.81
N MET A 168 1.01 13.19 -4.69
CA MET A 168 1.74 12.80 -5.89
C MET A 168 1.93 14.01 -6.83
N VAL A 169 0.89 14.77 -7.08
CA VAL A 169 0.95 16.00 -7.88
C VAL A 169 1.90 17.02 -7.24
N ALA A 170 1.80 17.23 -5.93
CA ALA A 170 2.69 18.13 -5.19
C ALA A 170 4.16 17.73 -5.32
N ARG A 171 4.47 16.43 -5.20
CA ARG A 171 5.81 15.88 -5.44
C ARG A 171 6.30 16.18 -6.87
N ASN A 172 5.47 15.91 -7.88
CA ASN A 172 5.83 16.08 -9.29
C ASN A 172 5.99 17.56 -9.69
N LEU A 173 5.36 18.47 -8.96
CA LEU A 173 5.53 19.94 -9.12
C LEU A 173 6.63 20.53 -8.23
N ASP A 174 7.27 19.73 -7.38
CA ASP A 174 8.22 20.18 -6.33
C ASP A 174 7.60 21.19 -5.36
N ASP A 175 6.30 21.05 -5.09
CA ASP A 175 5.51 21.91 -4.19
C ASP A 175 5.46 21.30 -2.79
N LYS A 176 6.51 21.57 -2.00
CA LYS A 176 6.67 21.02 -0.64
C LYS A 176 5.56 21.48 0.32
N GLU A 177 5.11 22.71 0.18
CA GLU A 177 4.07 23.30 1.03
C GLU A 177 2.72 22.60 0.78
N LEU A 178 2.37 22.41 -0.50
CA LEU A 178 1.18 21.66 -0.87
C LEU A 178 1.24 20.22 -0.36
N LEU A 179 2.39 19.55 -0.47
CA LEU A 179 2.55 18.18 0.02
C LEU A 179 2.29 18.10 1.54
N TYR A 180 2.92 18.97 2.33
CA TYR A 180 2.73 18.93 3.79
C TYR A 180 1.33 19.36 4.23
N SER A 181 0.72 20.37 3.60
CA SER A 181 -0.65 20.78 3.92
C SER A 181 -1.65 19.67 3.57
N THR A 182 -1.45 18.98 2.45
CA THR A 182 -2.27 17.84 2.05
C THR A 182 -2.12 16.67 3.03
N LEU A 183 -0.88 16.32 3.41
CA LEU A 183 -0.61 15.31 4.43
C LEU A 183 -1.29 15.63 5.76
N GLN A 184 -1.19 16.86 6.24
CA GLN A 184 -1.81 17.29 7.51
C GLN A 184 -3.33 17.18 7.46
N GLU A 185 -3.96 17.62 6.37
CA GLU A 185 -5.40 17.53 6.21
C GLU A 185 -5.85 16.08 6.06
N GLY A 186 -5.21 15.32 5.17
CA GLY A 186 -5.56 13.94 4.87
C GLY A 186 -5.36 13.01 6.06
N SER A 187 -4.23 13.12 6.77
CA SER A 187 -3.95 12.30 7.95
C SER A 187 -4.87 12.60 9.14
N LYS A 188 -5.42 13.81 9.23
CA LYS A 188 -6.46 14.15 10.21
C LYS A 188 -7.82 13.56 9.84
N LYS A 189 -8.18 13.56 8.55
CA LYS A 189 -9.47 13.08 8.06
C LYS A 189 -9.52 11.57 7.96
N PHE A 190 -8.42 10.95 7.55
CA PHE A 190 -8.28 9.51 7.29
C PHE A 190 -7.00 8.96 7.97
N PRO A 191 -6.91 9.01 9.30
CA PRO A 191 -5.67 8.69 10.02
C PRO A 191 -5.18 7.27 9.78
N THR A 192 -6.07 6.32 9.53
CA THR A 192 -5.75 4.90 9.31
C THR A 192 -5.44 4.55 7.86
N TYR A 193 -5.60 5.46 6.91
CA TYR A 193 -5.29 5.18 5.50
C TYR A 193 -3.79 5.33 5.24
N GLN A 194 -3.08 4.22 5.22
CA GLN A 194 -1.61 4.14 5.14
C GLN A 194 -1.02 4.90 3.95
N ASN A 195 -1.75 4.92 2.81
CA ASN A 195 -1.21 5.46 1.57
C ASN A 195 -0.99 6.97 1.57
N ILE A 196 -1.72 7.73 2.39
CA ILE A 196 -1.42 9.15 2.59
C ILE A 196 0.01 9.31 3.12
N TYR A 197 0.38 8.57 4.17
CA TYR A 197 1.75 8.65 4.72
C TYR A 197 2.81 8.08 3.78
N LEU A 198 2.48 7.00 3.04
CA LEU A 198 3.41 6.40 2.07
C LEU A 198 3.71 7.36 0.92
N GLN A 199 2.69 8.02 0.38
CA GLN A 199 2.86 8.95 -0.72
C GLN A 199 3.63 10.21 -0.29
N ALA A 200 3.32 10.75 0.89
CA ALA A 200 4.08 11.84 1.47
C ALA A 200 5.54 11.45 1.74
N MET A 201 5.78 10.26 2.30
CA MET A 201 7.13 9.71 2.51
C MET A 201 7.89 9.61 1.19
N GLU A 202 7.28 9.05 0.15
CA GLU A 202 7.92 8.96 -1.16
C GLU A 202 8.34 10.33 -1.70
N GLY A 203 7.47 11.34 -1.57
CA GLY A 203 7.75 12.72 -1.96
C GLY A 203 8.85 13.40 -1.13
N ARG A 204 9.31 12.78 -0.05
CA ARG A 204 10.40 13.28 0.81
C ARG A 204 11.66 12.41 0.76
N LEU A 205 11.75 11.48 -0.18
CA LEU A 205 13.00 10.75 -0.45
C LEU A 205 14.07 11.68 -1.06
N PRO A 206 15.35 11.39 -0.87
CA PRO A 206 16.46 12.18 -1.45
C PRO A 206 16.34 12.39 -2.96
N LYS A 207 15.86 11.40 -3.71
CA LYS A 207 15.61 11.53 -5.16
C LYS A 207 14.59 12.61 -5.54
N TRP A 208 13.78 13.08 -4.58
CA TRP A 208 12.82 14.18 -4.71
C TRP A 208 13.21 15.42 -3.89
N GLY A 209 14.50 15.53 -3.52
CA GLY A 209 15.02 16.68 -2.77
C GLY A 209 14.63 16.72 -1.28
N GLY A 210 14.24 15.56 -0.72
CA GLY A 210 13.99 15.37 0.71
C GLY A 210 15.20 14.77 1.44
N SER A 211 14.97 14.26 2.66
CA SER A 211 15.99 13.65 3.50
C SER A 211 15.43 12.53 4.38
N ALA A 212 16.32 11.74 4.99
CA ALA A 212 15.94 10.71 5.96
C ALA A 212 15.23 11.30 7.19
N GLU A 213 15.61 12.51 7.63
CA GLU A 213 14.98 13.20 8.76
C GLU A 213 13.54 13.64 8.43
N GLU A 214 13.27 13.99 7.17
CA GLU A 214 11.90 14.29 6.73
C GLU A 214 11.04 13.03 6.67
N VAL A 215 11.60 11.91 6.22
CA VAL A 215 10.95 10.60 6.28
C VAL A 215 10.66 10.19 7.73
N GLU A 216 11.63 10.39 8.65
CA GLU A 216 11.44 10.10 10.08
C GLU A 216 10.29 10.90 10.67
N LYS A 217 10.13 12.17 10.33
CA LYS A 217 8.99 13.00 10.80
C LYS A 217 7.65 12.42 10.35
N ILE A 218 7.58 11.93 9.10
CA ILE A 218 6.36 11.31 8.57
C ILE A 218 6.10 9.97 9.26
N ALA A 219 7.12 9.13 9.45
CA ALA A 219 7.00 7.84 10.14
C ALA A 219 6.50 8.01 11.58
N ARG A 220 7.04 8.99 12.32
CA ARG A 220 6.57 9.32 13.67
C ARG A 220 5.17 9.87 13.69
N MET A 221 4.81 10.76 12.76
CA MET A 221 3.44 11.28 12.63
C MET A 221 2.44 10.15 12.39
N ALA A 222 2.76 9.24 11.45
CA ALA A 222 1.91 8.09 11.14
C ALA A 222 1.72 7.16 12.36
N ALA A 223 2.79 6.89 13.09
CA ALA A 223 2.73 6.09 14.32
C ALA A 223 1.91 6.78 15.42
N GLU A 224 2.13 8.07 15.67
CA GLU A 224 1.41 8.81 16.72
C GLU A 224 -0.09 8.92 16.41
N ASN A 225 -0.46 9.21 15.17
CA ASN A 225 -1.87 9.28 14.75
C ASN A 225 -2.60 7.93 14.91
N ASN A 226 -1.87 6.81 14.89
CA ASN A 226 -2.43 5.46 14.95
C ASN A 226 -2.07 4.67 16.21
N LYS A 227 -1.40 5.29 17.17
CA LYS A 227 -0.83 4.66 18.36
C LYS A 227 -1.81 3.78 19.14
N ASN A 228 -3.03 4.28 19.35
CA ASN A 228 -4.04 3.57 20.14
C ASN A 228 -4.59 2.31 19.45
N GLN A 229 -4.50 2.24 18.11
CA GLN A 229 -5.04 1.13 17.31
C GLN A 229 -3.95 0.16 16.86
N SER A 230 -2.75 0.67 16.58
CA SER A 230 -1.72 -0.05 15.83
C SER A 230 -0.32 0.07 16.43
N GLY A 231 -0.17 0.67 17.63
CA GLY A 231 1.13 0.86 18.27
C GLY A 231 2.11 1.57 17.34
N LEU A 232 3.28 0.96 17.14
CA LEU A 232 4.31 1.46 16.22
C LEU A 232 4.27 0.82 14.82
N SER A 233 3.22 0.05 14.49
CA SER A 233 3.10 -0.66 13.20
C SER A 233 3.35 0.26 12.00
N TYR A 234 2.81 1.48 12.01
CA TYR A 234 3.00 2.45 10.92
C TYR A 234 4.45 2.93 10.80
N TYR A 235 5.17 3.08 11.92
CA TYR A 235 6.59 3.44 11.90
C TYR A 235 7.42 2.44 11.09
N SER A 236 7.27 1.16 11.41
CA SER A 236 7.99 0.09 10.72
C SER A 236 7.60 -0.01 9.26
N TYR A 237 6.31 0.13 8.95
CA TYR A 237 5.80 0.02 7.59
C TYR A 237 6.27 1.17 6.70
N ILE A 238 6.28 2.40 7.20
CA ILE A 238 6.77 3.58 6.46
C ILE A 238 8.28 3.44 6.18
N TRP A 239 9.08 3.10 7.19
CA TRP A 239 10.52 2.93 7.01
C TRP A 239 10.88 1.76 6.11
N PHE A 240 10.15 0.65 6.18
CA PHE A 240 10.36 -0.49 5.28
C PHE A 240 10.14 -0.09 3.82
N ASN A 241 9.08 0.65 3.54
CA ASN A 241 8.81 1.15 2.19
C ASN A 241 9.86 2.19 1.77
N ALA A 242 10.27 3.09 2.66
CA ALA A 242 11.32 4.05 2.37
C ALA A 242 12.65 3.37 1.99
N ILE A 243 13.05 2.33 2.72
CA ILE A 243 14.23 1.51 2.42
C ILE A 243 14.08 0.80 1.06
N SER A 244 12.89 0.31 0.74
CA SER A 244 12.63 -0.36 -0.55
C SER A 244 12.73 0.59 -1.74
N PHE A 245 12.32 1.86 -1.58
CA PHE A 245 12.43 2.89 -2.62
C PHE A 245 13.78 3.61 -2.66
N GLN A 246 14.54 3.59 -1.55
CA GLN A 246 15.82 4.24 -1.37
C GLN A 246 16.77 3.29 -0.64
N PRO A 247 17.43 2.35 -1.36
CA PRO A 247 18.26 1.30 -0.74
C PRO A 247 19.41 1.84 0.13
N GLU A 248 19.89 3.06 -0.13
CA GLU A 248 20.93 3.72 0.68
C GLU A 248 20.53 3.87 2.16
N PHE A 249 19.22 3.90 2.45
CA PHE A 249 18.71 3.94 3.82
C PHE A 249 18.98 2.65 4.62
N MET A 250 19.33 1.53 3.97
CA MET A 250 19.79 0.33 4.66
C MET A 250 21.01 0.62 5.54
N THR A 251 21.90 1.51 5.07
CA THR A 251 23.07 1.91 5.85
C THR A 251 22.69 2.65 7.14
N LEU A 252 21.65 3.49 7.08
CA LEU A 252 21.13 4.21 8.25
C LEU A 252 20.52 3.24 9.27
N LEU A 253 19.76 2.26 8.80
CA LEU A 253 19.18 1.24 9.67
C LEU A 253 20.27 0.36 10.30
N ASN A 254 21.27 -0.07 9.51
CA ASN A 254 22.38 -0.88 10.00
C ASN A 254 23.21 -0.17 11.08
N LYS A 255 23.39 1.15 10.95
CA LYS A 255 24.12 1.97 11.91
C LYS A 255 23.24 2.50 13.04
N HIS A 256 21.93 2.27 12.99
CA HIS A 256 20.93 2.85 13.89
C HIS A 256 20.97 4.39 13.92
N GLU A 257 21.29 4.99 12.79
CA GLU A 257 21.28 6.45 12.57
C GLU A 257 19.93 6.86 11.98
N VAL A 258 19.32 7.93 12.49
CA VAL A 258 17.98 8.44 12.11
C VAL A 258 16.88 7.41 12.34
N ILE A 259 17.03 6.18 11.83
CA ILE A 259 16.07 5.08 11.94
C ILE A 259 16.25 4.37 13.29
N SER A 260 15.26 4.43 14.14
CA SER A 260 15.27 3.69 15.42
C SER A 260 14.93 2.21 15.18
N TRP A 261 15.92 1.32 15.31
CA TRP A 261 15.67 -0.11 15.22
C TRP A 261 14.71 -0.60 16.32
N ASP A 262 14.81 -0.08 17.53
CA ASP A 262 13.90 -0.45 18.62
C ASP A 262 12.45 -0.13 18.28
N ASN A 263 12.18 1.04 17.69
CA ASN A 263 10.85 1.39 17.23
C ASN A 263 10.39 0.51 16.06
N MET A 264 11.29 0.21 15.11
CA MET A 264 10.97 -0.70 13.99
C MET A 264 10.66 -2.10 14.49
N ARG A 265 11.47 -2.63 15.38
CA ARG A 265 11.26 -3.96 15.97
C ARG A 265 9.91 -4.03 16.68
N GLN A 266 9.62 -3.08 17.58
CA GLN A 266 8.33 -3.02 18.25
C GLN A 266 7.17 -2.87 17.27
N GLY A 267 7.31 -2.00 16.28
CA GLY A 267 6.26 -1.80 15.26
C GLY A 267 6.03 -3.04 14.40
N TRP A 268 7.04 -3.86 14.14
CA TRP A 268 6.85 -5.16 13.51
C TRP A 268 6.15 -6.18 14.40
N GLU A 269 6.40 -6.17 15.70
CA GLU A 269 5.67 -7.00 16.67
C GLU A 269 4.19 -6.57 16.71
N ASP A 270 3.91 -5.26 16.81
CA ASP A 270 2.56 -4.71 16.78
C ASP A 270 1.83 -5.08 15.47
N ARG A 271 2.53 -4.97 14.31
CA ARG A 271 1.96 -5.33 13.02
C ARG A 271 1.67 -6.82 12.90
N TYR A 272 2.57 -7.67 13.39
CA TYR A 272 2.35 -9.12 13.32
C TYR A 272 1.20 -9.57 14.22
N GLN A 273 0.95 -8.90 15.34
CA GLN A 273 -0.23 -9.15 16.17
C GLN A 273 -1.53 -8.83 15.43
N GLN A 274 -1.54 -7.80 14.61
CA GLN A 274 -2.71 -7.40 13.82
C GLN A 274 -2.88 -8.24 12.55
N TYR A 275 -1.77 -8.52 11.89
CA TYR A 275 -1.69 -9.18 10.58
C TYR A 275 -0.68 -10.33 10.62
N PRO A 276 -1.03 -11.47 11.24
CA PRO A 276 -0.13 -12.62 11.39
C PRO A 276 0.01 -13.37 10.06
N SER A 277 0.66 -12.73 9.08
CA SER A 277 0.84 -13.27 7.73
C SER A 277 2.30 -13.63 7.44
N THR A 278 2.50 -14.52 6.45
CA THR A 278 3.82 -14.84 5.90
C THR A 278 4.52 -13.57 5.39
N ARG A 279 3.76 -12.65 4.76
CA ARG A 279 4.27 -11.38 4.27
C ARG A 279 4.86 -10.52 5.39
N THR A 280 4.16 -10.40 6.51
CA THR A 280 4.68 -9.67 7.68
C THR A 280 5.96 -10.32 8.23
N LEU A 281 6.04 -11.66 8.27
CA LEU A 281 7.26 -12.36 8.67
C LEU A 281 8.43 -12.10 7.72
N ASN A 282 8.18 -12.03 6.41
CA ASN A 282 9.22 -11.66 5.43
C ASN A 282 9.73 -10.23 5.65
N ASN A 283 8.84 -9.28 5.96
CA ASN A 283 9.25 -7.91 6.30
C ASN A 283 10.13 -7.87 7.56
N ILE A 284 9.76 -8.63 8.60
CA ILE A 284 10.55 -8.76 9.82
C ILE A 284 11.93 -9.34 9.52
N LEU A 285 12.00 -10.42 8.76
CA LEU A 285 13.25 -11.07 8.38
C LEU A 285 14.17 -10.12 7.61
N ALA A 286 13.63 -9.44 6.59
CA ALA A 286 14.40 -8.52 5.76
C ALA A 286 14.97 -7.36 6.60
N THR A 287 14.15 -6.74 7.44
CA THR A 287 14.59 -5.63 8.29
C THR A 287 15.55 -6.05 9.38
N ALA A 288 15.31 -7.19 10.03
CA ALA A 288 16.24 -7.74 11.05
C ALA A 288 17.61 -8.09 10.42
N CYS A 289 17.62 -8.60 9.19
CA CYS A 289 18.86 -8.82 8.45
C CYS A 289 19.64 -7.52 8.22
N ILE A 290 18.97 -6.48 7.74
CA ILE A 290 19.58 -5.15 7.49
C ILE A 290 20.09 -4.55 8.81
N ALA A 291 19.31 -4.63 9.89
CA ALA A 291 19.67 -4.14 11.22
C ALA A 291 20.71 -5.03 11.95
N ARG A 292 21.08 -6.19 11.35
CA ARG A 292 21.97 -7.19 11.94
C ARG A 292 21.50 -7.75 13.29
N ASP A 293 20.19 -7.79 13.50
CA ASP A 293 19.59 -8.38 14.70
C ASP A 293 19.36 -9.89 14.49
N LYS A 294 20.36 -10.69 14.93
CA LYS A 294 20.35 -12.14 14.82
C LYS A 294 19.16 -12.77 15.55
N ASP A 295 18.82 -12.27 16.74
CA ASP A 295 17.82 -12.90 17.59
C ASP A 295 16.41 -12.72 16.99
N VAL A 296 16.08 -11.53 16.52
CA VAL A 296 14.82 -11.24 15.81
C VAL A 296 14.75 -12.05 14.52
N PHE A 297 15.85 -12.10 13.75
CA PHE A 297 15.89 -12.88 12.52
C PHE A 297 15.63 -14.37 12.79
N LEU A 298 16.35 -15.01 13.70
CA LEU A 298 16.20 -16.43 14.00
C LEU A 298 14.83 -16.78 14.60
N LYS A 299 14.22 -15.87 15.35
CA LYS A 299 12.84 -16.02 15.85
C LYS A 299 11.86 -16.07 14.68
N ALA A 300 11.91 -15.11 13.76
CA ALA A 300 11.03 -15.06 12.58
C ALA A 300 11.32 -16.21 11.58
N ASP A 301 12.59 -16.62 11.41
CA ASP A 301 13.01 -17.74 10.56
C ASP A 301 12.35 -19.07 10.97
N LYS A 302 12.24 -19.31 12.27
CA LYS A 302 11.51 -20.49 12.79
C LYS A 302 10.00 -20.42 12.49
N MET A 303 9.42 -19.22 12.51
CA MET A 303 7.98 -19.03 12.32
C MET A 303 7.58 -19.15 10.85
N ILE A 304 8.43 -18.67 9.92
CA ILE A 304 8.12 -18.64 8.49
C ILE A 304 8.15 -20.03 7.83
N GLN A 305 8.84 -21.00 8.46
CA GLN A 305 8.94 -22.39 7.96
C GLN A 305 9.36 -22.51 6.49
N GLY A 306 10.24 -21.61 6.03
CA GLY A 306 10.76 -21.58 4.66
C GLY A 306 9.81 -20.96 3.61
N GLN A 307 8.66 -20.46 4.00
CA GLN A 307 7.71 -19.80 3.09
C GLN A 307 8.16 -18.35 2.80
N THR A 308 9.14 -18.18 1.93
CA THR A 308 9.64 -16.87 1.52
C THR A 308 8.81 -16.26 0.39
N GLU A 309 8.59 -14.94 0.46
CA GLU A 309 7.96 -14.12 -0.57
C GLU A 309 9.02 -13.18 -1.16
N PRO A 310 9.68 -13.54 -2.28
CA PRO A 310 10.81 -12.76 -2.82
C PRO A 310 10.47 -11.32 -3.19
N ASP A 311 9.23 -11.04 -3.59
CA ASP A 311 8.72 -9.73 -3.94
C ASP A 311 8.65 -8.75 -2.77
N VAL A 312 8.76 -9.25 -1.54
CA VAL A 312 8.74 -8.43 -0.30
C VAL A 312 10.14 -7.91 0.05
N TRP A 313 11.20 -8.59 -0.40
CA TRP A 313 12.56 -8.27 0.02
C TRP A 313 13.11 -7.04 -0.74
N PRO A 314 13.68 -6.05 -0.02
CA PRO A 314 14.31 -4.92 -0.66
C PRO A 314 15.45 -5.34 -1.59
N GLN A 315 15.67 -4.58 -2.65
CA GLN A 315 16.73 -4.86 -3.61
C GLN A 315 18.09 -5.02 -2.91
N GLY A 316 18.80 -6.08 -3.22
CA GLY A 316 20.11 -6.39 -2.63
C GLY A 316 20.07 -7.10 -1.28
N VAL A 317 18.87 -7.43 -0.76
CA VAL A 317 18.69 -8.22 0.46
C VAL A 317 18.05 -9.56 0.09
N GLU A 318 18.72 -10.66 0.40
CA GLU A 318 18.25 -12.00 0.06
C GLU A 318 18.15 -12.89 1.30
N TYR A 319 17.03 -13.59 1.46
CA TYR A 319 16.77 -14.47 2.59
C TYR A 319 17.90 -15.47 2.85
N ARG A 320 18.38 -16.19 1.80
CA ARG A 320 19.42 -17.21 1.93
C ARG A 320 20.76 -16.63 2.39
N THR A 321 21.11 -15.45 1.88
CA THR A 321 22.33 -14.74 2.29
C THR A 321 22.24 -14.31 3.74
N CYS A 322 21.12 -13.77 4.18
CA CYS A 322 20.87 -13.40 5.58
C CYS A 322 20.91 -14.62 6.50
N GLN A 323 20.24 -15.71 6.12
CA GLN A 323 20.21 -16.95 6.90
C GLN A 323 21.63 -17.54 7.07
N ALA A 324 22.45 -17.52 6.03
CA ALA A 324 23.83 -18.00 6.11
C ALA A 324 24.71 -17.12 7.00
N SER A 325 24.47 -15.80 7.06
CA SER A 325 25.24 -14.85 7.87
C SER A 325 24.95 -14.95 9.38
N PHE A 326 23.81 -15.53 9.78
CA PHE A 326 23.39 -15.67 11.18
C PHE A 326 23.51 -17.10 11.75
N ARG A 327 23.82 -18.09 10.91
CA ARG A 327 24.13 -19.46 11.34
C ARG A 327 25.56 -19.57 11.80
#